data_8502ef4e27b59b9c9c75b8155949b40f
#
_entry.id   8502ef4e27b59b9c9c75b8155949b40f
#
_cell.length_a   1.000
_cell.length_b   1.000
_cell.length_c   1.000
_cell.angle_alpha   90.00
_cell.angle_beta   90.00
_cell.angle_gamma   90.00
#
_symmetry.space_group_name_H-M   'P 1'
#
loop_
_entity.id
_entity.type
_entity.pdbx_description
1 polymer ?
#
loop_
_entity_poly.entity_id
_entity_poly.type
_entity_poly.pdbx_seq_one_letter_code
_entity_poly.pdbx_strand_id
1 'polypeptide(L)'
;MKCPPALPPLVRRVRRIASRAVRPAVVALVLCCVVSCGGRHTRADALSAAAPEPAVFRSVRPPAGCSGEERAAYMRTHYWDRFDFADTLFLSRADTLEMLRAFAAYVAQYVRPDDPAPIDMLMRRASASRPMFEYFWMLAERVLRDPNSPLRSDELYIPVLRAALASPWLDRWERIRPEHELRLALRNRVGQPASDFRYRLASGAEGTLYGIRAEYTLLYFANPDCPMCRRLSGELLASPLLNELTERGTLCVLAVYPDADLSAWRARRDGMPAAWIDACDPRGVILGGELYDLRAIPSLYLLDREKCVLVKDSASVPEIERAIDRRS
;
A
#
# COMPACT_ATOMS: atom_id res chain seq x y z
N MET A 1 3.79 32.92 -44.59
CA MET A 1 2.68 32.26 -43.93
C MET A 1 2.71 32.66 -42.46
N LYS A 2 1.65 33.35 -42.01
CA LYS A 2 1.58 34.00 -40.67
C LYS A 2 1.13 32.97 -39.63
N CYS A 3 1.85 32.91 -38.48
CA CYS A 3 1.41 32.17 -37.28
C CYS A 3 0.14 32.82 -36.70
N PRO A 4 -0.81 32.00 -36.16
CA PRO A 4 -1.93 32.51 -35.39
C PRO A 4 -1.50 32.88 -33.94
N PRO A 5 -2.21 33.82 -33.29
CA PRO A 5 -1.84 34.33 -31.97
C PRO A 5 -2.23 33.38 -30.84
N ALA A 6 -1.42 33.45 -29.76
CA ALA A 6 -1.61 32.69 -28.51
C ALA A 6 -2.85 33.17 -27.76
N LEU A 7 -3.59 32.19 -27.17
CA LEU A 7 -4.73 32.42 -26.27
C LEU A 7 -4.24 32.83 -24.86
N PRO A 8 -4.96 33.73 -24.16
CA PRO A 8 -4.59 34.17 -22.82
C PRO A 8 -5.00 33.18 -21.72
N PRO A 9 -4.31 33.20 -20.55
CA PRO A 9 -4.59 32.28 -19.46
C PRO A 9 -5.88 32.65 -18.71
N LEU A 10 -6.77 31.68 -18.55
CA LEU A 10 -7.98 31.78 -17.73
C LEU A 10 -7.62 31.77 -16.23
N VAL A 11 -7.65 32.97 -15.63
CA VAL A 11 -7.57 33.15 -14.17
C VAL A 11 -8.87 32.71 -13.54
N ARG A 12 -8.88 31.52 -12.88
CA ARG A 12 -9.98 31.08 -12.04
C ARG A 12 -9.94 31.85 -10.71
N ARG A 13 -10.88 32.80 -10.57
CA ARG A 13 -11.23 33.43 -9.29
C ARG A 13 -11.84 32.41 -8.35
N VAL A 14 -11.12 32.05 -7.29
CA VAL A 14 -11.68 31.35 -6.13
C VAL A 14 -12.47 32.36 -5.30
N ARG A 15 -13.79 32.27 -5.28
CA ARG A 15 -14.66 33.03 -4.39
C ARG A 15 -14.52 32.49 -2.96
N ARG A 16 -13.99 33.30 -2.07
CA ARG A 16 -14.08 33.09 -0.61
C ARG A 16 -15.53 33.25 -0.19
N ILE A 17 -16.13 32.19 0.33
CA ILE A 17 -17.42 32.25 1.03
C ILE A 17 -17.11 32.67 2.47
N ALA A 18 -17.52 33.87 2.83
CA ALA A 18 -17.43 34.40 4.17
C ALA A 18 -18.45 33.70 5.08
N SER A 19 -17.98 33.14 6.18
CA SER A 19 -18.80 32.61 7.27
C SER A 19 -19.52 33.76 7.97
N ARG A 20 -20.84 33.83 7.85
CA ARG A 20 -21.70 34.70 8.66
C ARG A 20 -21.97 34.03 10.01
N ALA A 21 -21.48 34.65 11.05
CA ALA A 21 -21.82 34.36 12.43
C ALA A 21 -23.32 34.61 12.65
N VAL A 22 -24.03 33.60 13.17
CA VAL A 22 -25.37 33.73 13.69
C VAL A 22 -25.27 34.05 15.18
N ARG A 23 -25.77 35.22 15.56
CA ARG A 23 -25.90 35.70 16.94
C ARG A 23 -27.02 34.96 17.67
N PRO A 24 -26.90 34.67 18.99
CA PRO A 24 -27.98 34.14 19.79
C PRO A 24 -28.80 35.29 20.39
N ALA A 25 -30.09 35.28 20.20
CA ALA A 25 -31.07 35.97 21.05
C ALA A 25 -32.43 35.38 20.74
N VAL A 26 -33.06 34.73 21.67
CA VAL A 26 -34.29 35.11 22.33
C VAL A 26 -34.61 34.03 23.37
N VAL A 27 -34.37 34.36 24.64
CA VAL A 27 -35.00 33.78 25.82
C VAL A 27 -36.15 34.69 26.19
N ALA A 28 -37.37 34.19 26.20
CA ALA A 28 -38.50 34.71 27.00
C ALA A 28 -39.63 33.68 26.95
N LEU A 29 -39.82 32.98 28.02
CA LEU A 29 -40.93 33.13 28.94
C LEU A 29 -42.32 32.76 28.38
N VAL A 30 -42.82 31.56 28.68
CA VAL A 30 -44.23 31.38 29.09
C VAL A 30 -44.26 30.34 30.21
N LEU A 31 -44.51 30.84 31.43
CA LEU A 31 -44.93 30.09 32.61
C LEU A 31 -46.45 30.15 32.67
N CYS A 32 -47.07 29.11 33.23
CA CYS A 32 -48.44 28.96 33.65
C CYS A 32 -49.38 28.25 32.67
N CYS A 33 -49.70 27.00 32.99
CA CYS A 33 -51.01 26.60 33.48
C CYS A 33 -50.95 25.15 33.98
N VAL A 34 -50.93 24.99 35.27
CA VAL A 34 -51.20 23.72 35.95
C VAL A 34 -52.72 23.53 35.98
N VAL A 35 -53.23 22.56 35.25
CA VAL A 35 -54.53 21.97 35.51
C VAL A 35 -54.37 20.47 35.60
N SER A 36 -54.56 20.01 36.83
CA SER A 36 -54.67 18.63 37.21
C SER A 36 -55.86 17.96 36.49
N CYS A 37 -55.58 16.88 35.77
CA CYS A 37 -56.56 15.84 35.50
C CYS A 37 -55.84 14.48 35.59
N GLY A 38 -56.28 13.69 36.57
CA GLY A 38 -55.81 12.33 36.77
C GLY A 38 -56.09 11.43 35.56
N GLY A 39 -55.04 10.96 34.93
CA GLY A 39 -55.06 9.95 33.90
C GLY A 39 -54.06 8.86 34.23
N ARG A 40 -54.50 7.64 34.28
CA ARG A 40 -53.75 6.43 34.55
C ARG A 40 -52.45 6.44 33.73
N HIS A 41 -51.32 6.42 34.44
CA HIS A 41 -50.03 6.11 33.83
C HIS A 41 -50.04 4.66 33.30
N THR A 42 -50.35 4.48 32.04
CA THR A 42 -49.86 3.36 31.29
C THR A 42 -48.36 3.60 31.10
N ARG A 43 -47.57 2.86 31.87
CA ARG A 43 -46.15 2.75 31.70
C ARG A 43 -45.91 2.20 30.28
N ALA A 44 -45.65 3.07 29.34
CA ALA A 44 -45.04 2.70 28.07
C ALA A 44 -43.65 2.21 28.44
N ASP A 45 -43.48 0.93 28.56
CA ASP A 45 -42.16 0.29 28.51
C ASP A 45 -41.58 0.68 27.14
N ALA A 46 -40.84 1.78 27.11
CA ALA A 46 -39.90 2.03 26.04
C ALA A 46 -38.90 0.86 26.11
N LEU A 47 -39.15 -0.15 25.29
CA LEU A 47 -38.16 -1.15 24.93
C LEU A 47 -36.96 -0.34 24.42
N SER A 48 -36.03 -0.07 25.33
CA SER A 48 -34.65 0.28 24.96
C SER A 48 -34.14 -0.93 24.21
N ALA A 49 -34.26 -0.91 22.88
CA ALA A 49 -33.57 -1.87 22.05
C ALA A 49 -32.10 -1.67 22.36
N ALA A 50 -31.56 -2.56 23.15
CA ALA A 50 -30.12 -2.60 23.38
C ALA A 50 -29.44 -2.62 21.99
N ALA A 51 -28.50 -1.71 21.78
CA ALA A 51 -27.75 -1.70 20.54
C ALA A 51 -27.21 -3.13 20.31
N PRO A 52 -27.36 -3.69 19.12
CA PRO A 52 -26.92 -5.07 18.86
C PRO A 52 -25.45 -5.18 19.22
N GLU A 53 -25.12 -6.24 19.97
CA GLU A 53 -23.71 -6.51 20.31
C GLU A 53 -22.86 -6.54 19.04
N PRO A 54 -21.64 -5.96 19.08
CA PRO A 54 -20.75 -5.97 17.93
C PRO A 54 -20.44 -7.42 17.53
N ALA A 55 -20.53 -7.70 16.24
CA ALA A 55 -20.21 -9.00 15.69
C ALA A 55 -18.68 -9.20 15.71
N VAL A 56 -18.23 -10.19 16.44
CA VAL A 56 -16.79 -10.50 16.59
C VAL A 56 -16.46 -11.75 15.78
N PHE A 57 -15.50 -11.64 14.87
CA PHE A 57 -14.95 -12.79 14.18
C PHE A 57 -13.99 -13.58 15.10
N ARG A 58 -14.13 -14.90 15.10
CA ARG A 58 -13.21 -15.81 15.78
C ARG A 58 -12.74 -16.89 14.82
N SER A 59 -11.44 -16.98 14.59
CA SER A 59 -10.84 -18.04 13.78
C SER A 59 -11.07 -19.41 14.38
N VAL A 60 -10.86 -20.46 13.59
CA VAL A 60 -10.83 -21.84 14.08
C VAL A 60 -9.64 -22.08 15.01
N ARG A 61 -9.72 -23.13 15.81
CA ARG A 61 -8.57 -23.64 16.54
C ARG A 61 -8.01 -24.86 15.81
N PRO A 62 -6.69 -24.94 15.59
CA PRO A 62 -6.08 -26.11 15.00
C PRO A 62 -6.27 -27.34 15.90
N PRO A 63 -6.26 -28.58 15.37
CA PRO A 63 -6.31 -29.81 16.15
C PRO A 63 -5.21 -29.87 17.20
N ALA A 64 -5.49 -30.50 18.33
CA ALA A 64 -4.50 -30.74 19.37
C ALA A 64 -3.39 -31.68 18.84
N GLY A 65 -2.13 -31.38 19.20
CA GLY A 65 -0.99 -32.23 18.85
C GLY A 65 -0.33 -31.91 17.50
N CYS A 66 -0.86 -30.94 16.71
CA CYS A 66 -0.20 -30.51 15.48
C CYS A 66 1.16 -29.86 15.76
N SER A 67 2.18 -30.21 14.96
CA SER A 67 3.46 -29.50 14.90
C SER A 67 3.28 -28.03 14.46
N GLY A 68 4.33 -27.22 14.55
CA GLY A 68 4.28 -25.82 14.11
C GLY A 68 3.87 -25.67 12.65
N GLU A 69 4.45 -26.46 11.75
CA GLU A 69 4.14 -26.40 10.31
C GLU A 69 2.76 -26.98 9.96
N GLU A 70 2.37 -28.11 10.58
CA GLU A 70 1.02 -28.67 10.40
C GLU A 70 -0.06 -27.71 10.87
N ARG A 71 0.18 -27.01 11.99
CA ARG A 71 -0.68 -25.95 12.49
C ARG A 71 -0.79 -24.80 11.49
N ALA A 72 0.34 -24.35 10.96
CA ALA A 72 0.35 -23.27 9.96
C ALA A 72 -0.38 -23.68 8.68
N ALA A 73 -0.15 -24.90 8.19
CA ALA A 73 -0.84 -25.47 7.04
C ALA A 73 -2.37 -25.57 7.25
N TYR A 74 -2.79 -26.06 8.42
CA TYR A 74 -4.20 -26.11 8.79
C TYR A 74 -4.82 -24.71 8.83
N MET A 75 -4.18 -23.76 9.52
CA MET A 75 -4.70 -22.39 9.64
C MET A 75 -4.70 -21.67 8.30
N ARG A 76 -3.76 -21.95 7.41
CA ARG A 76 -3.70 -21.40 6.04
C ARG A 76 -4.99 -21.67 5.27
N THR A 77 -5.56 -22.86 5.45
CA THR A 77 -6.77 -23.31 4.75
C THR A 77 -8.05 -22.98 5.52
N HIS A 78 -8.04 -23.15 6.85
CA HIS A 78 -9.24 -23.21 7.67
C HIS A 78 -9.50 -21.96 8.52
N TYR A 79 -8.61 -20.95 8.50
CA TYR A 79 -8.70 -19.75 9.35
C TYR A 79 -10.09 -19.10 9.32
N TRP A 80 -10.70 -19.04 8.13
CA TRP A 80 -11.97 -18.38 7.87
C TRP A 80 -13.19 -19.30 7.89
N ASP A 81 -13.07 -20.57 8.29
CA ASP A 81 -14.18 -21.55 8.18
C ASP A 81 -15.38 -21.21 9.09
N ARG A 82 -15.13 -20.46 10.17
CA ARG A 82 -16.21 -19.97 11.04
C ARG A 82 -16.84 -18.66 10.58
N PHE A 83 -16.34 -18.08 9.51
CA PHE A 83 -16.89 -16.86 8.96
C PHE A 83 -17.98 -17.18 7.94
N ASP A 84 -19.19 -16.67 8.18
CA ASP A 84 -20.31 -16.82 7.24
C ASP A 84 -20.23 -15.72 6.18
N PHE A 85 -19.74 -16.07 5.00
CA PHE A 85 -19.63 -15.15 3.86
C PHE A 85 -21.00 -14.79 3.24
N ALA A 86 -22.09 -15.46 3.63
CA ALA A 86 -23.44 -15.12 3.20
C ALA A 86 -24.12 -14.09 4.14
N ASP A 87 -23.64 -13.95 5.38
CA ASP A 87 -24.20 -13.00 6.35
C ASP A 87 -23.73 -11.56 6.06
N THR A 88 -24.45 -10.88 5.16
CA THR A 88 -24.20 -9.47 4.87
C THR A 88 -24.59 -8.53 6.01
N LEU A 89 -25.44 -8.97 6.96
CA LEU A 89 -25.78 -8.19 8.15
C LEU A 89 -24.60 -8.10 9.13
N PHE A 90 -23.69 -9.05 9.07
CA PHE A 90 -22.43 -8.97 9.82
C PHE A 90 -21.71 -7.66 9.57
N LEU A 91 -21.65 -7.19 8.32
CA LEU A 91 -20.90 -6.00 7.92
C LEU A 91 -21.38 -4.71 8.63
N SER A 92 -22.68 -4.63 8.95
CA SER A 92 -23.25 -3.47 9.66
C SER A 92 -22.96 -3.49 11.17
N ARG A 93 -22.56 -4.62 11.73
CA ARG A 93 -22.29 -4.85 13.15
C ARG A 93 -20.82 -5.11 13.45
N ALA A 94 -20.02 -5.42 12.42
CA ALA A 94 -18.63 -5.76 12.59
C ALA A 94 -17.81 -4.55 13.04
N ASP A 95 -16.91 -4.77 14.02
CA ASP A 95 -15.82 -3.85 14.26
C ASP A 95 -14.79 -4.01 13.14
N THR A 96 -14.73 -3.01 12.24
CA THR A 96 -13.80 -3.02 11.11
C THR A 96 -12.34 -3.11 11.55
N LEU A 97 -11.97 -2.53 12.69
CA LEU A 97 -10.61 -2.61 13.22
C LEU A 97 -10.25 -4.02 13.68
N GLU A 98 -11.17 -4.71 14.35
CA GLU A 98 -10.98 -6.11 14.75
C GLU A 98 -10.87 -7.03 13.52
N MET A 99 -11.69 -6.81 12.50
CA MET A 99 -11.59 -7.56 11.24
C MET A 99 -10.29 -7.29 10.50
N LEU A 100 -9.82 -6.04 10.50
CA LEU A 100 -8.53 -5.68 9.92
C LEU A 100 -7.38 -6.37 10.66
N ARG A 101 -7.43 -6.42 12.00
CA ARG A 101 -6.47 -7.16 12.83
C ARG A 101 -6.50 -8.64 12.54
N ALA A 102 -7.69 -9.23 12.40
CA ALA A 102 -7.83 -10.65 12.06
C ALA A 102 -7.26 -10.97 10.68
N PHE A 103 -7.51 -10.11 9.68
CA PHE A 103 -6.94 -10.27 8.34
C PHE A 103 -5.42 -10.11 8.36
N ALA A 104 -4.90 -9.08 9.03
CA ALA A 104 -3.46 -8.87 9.17
C ALA A 104 -2.78 -10.04 9.90
N ALA A 105 -3.38 -10.58 10.98
CA ALA A 105 -2.87 -11.75 11.68
C ALA A 105 -2.85 -12.99 10.79
N TYR A 106 -3.90 -13.21 9.98
CA TYR A 106 -3.94 -14.29 9.00
C TYR A 106 -2.79 -14.21 8.01
N VAL A 107 -2.61 -13.03 7.40
CA VAL A 107 -1.52 -12.80 6.44
C VAL A 107 -0.15 -13.00 7.10
N ALA A 108 0.10 -12.34 8.24
CA ALA A 108 1.40 -12.35 8.89
C ALA A 108 1.85 -13.72 9.38
N GLN A 109 0.90 -14.58 9.80
CA GLN A 109 1.23 -15.85 10.46
C GLN A 109 1.13 -17.06 9.52
N TYR A 110 0.26 -16.99 8.51
CA TYR A 110 -0.10 -18.20 7.76
C TYR A 110 0.05 -18.08 6.24
N VAL A 111 0.09 -16.86 5.68
CA VAL A 111 0.17 -16.68 4.22
C VAL A 111 1.60 -16.34 3.82
N ARG A 112 2.07 -16.92 2.72
CA ARG A 112 3.43 -16.69 2.20
C ARG A 112 3.36 -16.01 0.83
N PRO A 113 4.27 -15.08 0.52
CA PRO A 113 4.30 -14.44 -0.81
C PRO A 113 4.55 -15.41 -1.97
N ASP A 114 5.25 -16.52 -1.73
CA ASP A 114 5.50 -17.58 -2.71
C ASP A 114 4.33 -18.56 -2.87
N ASP A 115 3.32 -18.51 -1.97
CA ASP A 115 2.09 -19.28 -2.05
C ASP A 115 0.85 -18.37 -1.80
N PRO A 116 0.39 -17.63 -2.82
CA PRO A 116 -0.76 -16.74 -2.68
C PRO A 116 -2.13 -17.44 -2.77
N ALA A 117 -2.17 -18.77 -2.96
CA ALA A 117 -3.41 -19.53 -3.11
C ALA A 117 -4.42 -19.34 -1.97
N PRO A 118 -4.00 -19.17 -0.69
CA PRO A 118 -4.93 -18.92 0.40
C PRO A 118 -5.70 -17.59 0.25
N ILE A 119 -5.07 -16.55 -0.30
CA ILE A 119 -5.75 -15.27 -0.58
C ILE A 119 -6.75 -15.44 -1.74
N ASP A 120 -6.37 -16.15 -2.79
CA ASP A 120 -7.27 -16.43 -3.91
C ASP A 120 -8.51 -17.22 -3.43
N MET A 121 -8.34 -18.24 -2.58
CA MET A 121 -9.44 -18.98 -1.98
C MET A 121 -10.34 -18.09 -1.11
N LEU A 122 -9.76 -17.20 -0.29
CA LEU A 122 -10.51 -16.26 0.53
C LEU A 122 -11.35 -15.32 -0.34
N MET A 123 -10.76 -14.74 -1.39
CA MET A 123 -11.47 -13.83 -2.28
C MET A 123 -12.60 -14.52 -3.06
N ARG A 124 -12.43 -15.79 -3.46
CA ARG A 124 -13.52 -16.60 -4.03
C ARG A 124 -14.68 -16.77 -3.04
N ARG A 125 -14.40 -17.07 -1.77
CA ARG A 125 -15.46 -17.16 -0.74
C ARG A 125 -16.15 -15.82 -0.52
N ALA A 126 -15.40 -14.71 -0.47
CA ALA A 126 -15.93 -13.38 -0.33
C ALA A 126 -16.80 -12.95 -1.52
N SER A 127 -16.61 -13.55 -2.70
CA SER A 127 -17.41 -13.26 -3.91
C SER A 127 -18.85 -13.77 -3.86
N ALA A 128 -19.30 -14.34 -2.73
CA ALA A 128 -20.69 -14.79 -2.53
C ALA A 128 -21.70 -13.61 -2.68
N SER A 129 -21.31 -12.40 -2.33
CA SER A 129 -22.12 -11.19 -2.53
C SER A 129 -21.23 -9.96 -2.79
N ARG A 130 -21.78 -8.95 -3.48
CA ARG A 130 -21.04 -7.69 -3.72
C ARG A 130 -20.56 -7.01 -2.42
N PRO A 131 -21.40 -6.81 -1.38
CA PRO A 131 -20.95 -6.16 -0.15
C PRO A 131 -19.82 -6.92 0.55
N MET A 132 -19.90 -8.25 0.58
CA MET A 132 -18.87 -9.08 1.20
C MET A 132 -17.56 -9.02 0.42
N PHE A 133 -17.63 -9.08 -0.90
CA PHE A 133 -16.48 -8.96 -1.77
C PHE A 133 -15.76 -7.59 -1.58
N GLU A 134 -16.50 -6.50 -1.61
CA GLU A 134 -15.97 -5.14 -1.42
C GLU A 134 -15.33 -4.98 -0.04
N TYR A 135 -15.93 -5.58 0.99
CA TYR A 135 -15.40 -5.53 2.35
C TYR A 135 -14.05 -6.25 2.47
N PHE A 136 -13.94 -7.49 1.98
CA PHE A 136 -12.68 -8.23 1.99
C PHE A 136 -11.63 -7.61 1.07
N TRP A 137 -12.04 -7.02 -0.05
CA TRP A 137 -11.14 -6.26 -0.90
C TRP A 137 -10.58 -5.04 -0.14
N MET A 138 -11.41 -4.29 0.56
CA MET A 138 -10.97 -3.17 1.40
C MET A 138 -9.98 -3.62 2.50
N LEU A 139 -10.24 -4.75 3.18
CA LEU A 139 -9.30 -5.31 4.16
C LEU A 139 -7.96 -5.67 3.50
N ALA A 140 -8.00 -6.33 2.35
CA ALA A 140 -6.81 -6.70 1.58
C ALA A 140 -6.04 -5.46 1.10
N GLU A 141 -6.72 -4.43 0.62
CA GLU A 141 -6.09 -3.17 0.21
C GLU A 141 -5.34 -2.51 1.38
N ARG A 142 -5.96 -2.43 2.56
CA ARG A 142 -5.36 -1.86 3.77
C ARG A 142 -4.14 -2.62 4.25
N VAL A 143 -4.11 -3.95 4.10
CA VAL A 143 -3.03 -4.79 4.62
C VAL A 143 -1.95 -5.04 3.57
N LEU A 144 -2.34 -5.30 2.32
CA LEU A 144 -1.40 -5.77 1.29
C LEU A 144 -0.95 -4.66 0.32
N ARG A 145 -1.71 -3.55 0.22
CA ARG A 145 -1.42 -2.50 -0.75
C ARG A 145 -1.03 -1.15 -0.14
N ASP A 146 -1.52 -0.82 1.05
CA ASP A 146 -1.18 0.45 1.70
C ASP A 146 0.34 0.58 1.84
N PRO A 147 0.96 1.68 1.34
CA PRO A 147 2.41 1.88 1.41
C PRO A 147 2.97 1.84 2.83
N ASN A 148 2.15 2.19 3.83
CA ASN A 148 2.53 2.19 5.24
C ASN A 148 2.30 0.84 5.94
N SER A 149 1.74 -0.14 5.24
CA SER A 149 1.52 -1.47 5.82
C SER A 149 2.84 -2.26 5.88
N PRO A 150 3.22 -2.80 7.05
CA PRO A 150 4.38 -3.67 7.16
C PRO A 150 4.19 -5.03 6.46
N LEU A 151 2.96 -5.36 6.07
CA LEU A 151 2.58 -6.59 5.36
C LEU A 151 2.34 -6.34 3.87
N ARG A 152 2.72 -5.17 3.36
CA ARG A 152 2.60 -4.83 1.94
C ARG A 152 3.26 -5.90 1.07
N SER A 153 2.51 -6.44 0.10
CA SER A 153 2.99 -7.48 -0.82
C SER A 153 2.18 -7.48 -2.11
N ASP A 154 2.80 -7.12 -3.20
CA ASP A 154 2.17 -7.20 -4.52
C ASP A 154 1.83 -8.66 -4.88
N GLU A 155 2.70 -9.62 -4.51
CA GLU A 155 2.46 -11.04 -4.80
C GLU A 155 1.16 -11.55 -4.15
N LEU A 156 0.86 -11.11 -2.92
CA LEU A 156 -0.38 -11.45 -2.21
C LEU A 156 -1.56 -10.58 -2.67
N TYR A 157 -1.31 -9.41 -3.25
CA TYR A 157 -2.38 -8.53 -3.73
C TYR A 157 -2.83 -8.87 -5.17
N ILE A 158 -1.96 -9.48 -5.99
CA ILE A 158 -2.30 -9.95 -7.35
C ILE A 158 -3.57 -10.84 -7.37
N PRO A 159 -3.73 -11.89 -6.53
CA PRO A 159 -4.97 -12.67 -6.49
C PRO A 159 -6.22 -11.83 -6.16
N VAL A 160 -6.10 -10.82 -5.30
CA VAL A 160 -7.21 -9.91 -4.97
C VAL A 160 -7.65 -9.14 -6.21
N LEU A 161 -6.70 -8.58 -6.96
CA LEU A 161 -6.97 -7.85 -8.20
C LEU A 161 -7.55 -8.76 -9.29
N ARG A 162 -7.05 -9.99 -9.41
CA ARG A 162 -7.60 -10.99 -10.35
C ARG A 162 -9.03 -11.36 -9.98
N ALA A 163 -9.31 -11.56 -8.69
CA ALA A 163 -10.66 -11.83 -8.23
C ALA A 163 -11.60 -10.64 -8.51
N ALA A 164 -11.13 -9.40 -8.32
CA ALA A 164 -11.88 -8.20 -8.67
C ALA A 164 -12.23 -8.17 -10.16
N LEU A 165 -11.26 -8.41 -11.02
CA LEU A 165 -11.45 -8.39 -12.48
C LEU A 165 -12.28 -9.58 -13.00
N ALA A 166 -12.29 -10.72 -12.30
CA ALA A 166 -13.14 -11.87 -12.62
C ALA A 166 -14.56 -11.72 -12.04
N SER A 167 -14.76 -10.79 -11.12
CA SER A 167 -16.03 -10.60 -10.42
C SER A 167 -17.11 -10.06 -11.37
N PRO A 168 -18.36 -10.54 -11.24
CA PRO A 168 -19.51 -9.97 -11.95
C PRO A 168 -19.98 -8.64 -11.35
N TRP A 169 -19.41 -8.24 -10.20
CA TRP A 169 -19.87 -7.08 -9.43
C TRP A 169 -19.34 -5.74 -9.96
N LEU A 170 -18.21 -5.74 -10.68
CA LEU A 170 -17.61 -4.51 -11.18
C LEU A 170 -18.11 -4.19 -12.59
N ASP A 171 -18.55 -2.94 -12.77
CA ASP A 171 -18.83 -2.40 -14.10
C ASP A 171 -17.53 -2.04 -14.84
N ARG A 172 -17.68 -1.57 -16.10
CA ARG A 172 -16.53 -1.20 -16.94
C ARG A 172 -15.65 -0.09 -16.33
N TRP A 173 -16.24 0.81 -15.57
CA TRP A 173 -15.53 1.95 -14.98
C TRP A 173 -14.81 1.55 -13.69
N GLU A 174 -15.47 0.74 -12.88
CA GLU A 174 -14.90 0.19 -11.66
C GLU A 174 -13.70 -0.73 -11.93
N ARG A 175 -13.59 -1.31 -13.13
CA ARG A 175 -12.48 -2.17 -13.56
C ARG A 175 -11.20 -1.40 -13.91
N ILE A 176 -11.28 -0.11 -14.25
CA ILE A 176 -10.12 0.69 -14.68
C ILE A 176 -9.01 0.68 -13.63
N ARG A 177 -9.36 0.92 -12.37
CA ARG A 177 -8.39 0.95 -11.26
C ARG A 177 -7.73 -0.41 -11.03
N PRO A 178 -8.44 -1.52 -10.81
CA PRO A 178 -7.79 -2.82 -10.59
C PRO A 178 -7.03 -3.34 -11.82
N GLU A 179 -7.42 -3.00 -13.04
CA GLU A 179 -6.65 -3.30 -14.25
C GLU A 179 -5.30 -2.57 -14.25
N HIS A 180 -5.30 -1.29 -13.93
CA HIS A 180 -4.08 -0.49 -13.80
C HIS A 180 -3.19 -1.03 -12.69
N GLU A 181 -3.74 -1.28 -11.50
CA GLU A 181 -3.00 -1.79 -10.34
C GLU A 181 -2.42 -3.19 -10.61
N LEU A 182 -3.16 -4.07 -11.29
CA LEU A 182 -2.65 -5.40 -11.65
C LEU A 182 -1.48 -5.29 -12.64
N ARG A 183 -1.57 -4.39 -13.62
CA ARG A 183 -0.48 -4.14 -14.56
C ARG A 183 0.80 -3.70 -13.84
N LEU A 184 0.69 -2.80 -12.86
CA LEU A 184 1.84 -2.36 -12.04
C LEU A 184 2.36 -3.48 -11.12
N ALA A 185 1.47 -4.21 -10.45
CA ALA A 185 1.86 -5.30 -9.57
C ALA A 185 2.60 -6.42 -10.32
N LEU A 186 2.26 -6.65 -11.59
CA LEU A 186 2.91 -7.64 -12.45
C LEU A 186 4.27 -7.19 -13.00
N ARG A 187 4.66 -5.90 -12.85
CA ARG A 187 5.99 -5.44 -13.25
C ARG A 187 7.03 -5.72 -12.17
N ASN A 188 8.25 -5.96 -12.60
CA ASN A 188 9.43 -6.13 -11.73
C ASN A 188 9.16 -7.15 -10.61
N ARG A 189 8.50 -8.27 -10.90
CA ARG A 189 8.21 -9.31 -9.91
C ARG A 189 9.50 -9.99 -9.48
N VAL A 190 9.53 -10.48 -8.26
CA VAL A 190 10.65 -11.30 -7.76
C VAL A 190 10.89 -12.49 -8.70
N GLY A 191 12.16 -12.70 -9.07
CA GLY A 191 12.59 -13.71 -10.03
C GLY A 191 12.43 -13.32 -11.52
N GLN A 192 11.91 -12.12 -11.84
CA GLN A 192 11.78 -11.61 -13.19
C GLN A 192 12.78 -10.47 -13.46
N PRO A 193 13.18 -10.24 -14.73
CA PRO A 193 14.02 -9.11 -15.08
C PRO A 193 13.38 -7.77 -14.70
N ALA A 194 14.16 -6.86 -14.11
CA ALA A 194 13.72 -5.51 -13.82
C ALA A 194 13.60 -4.69 -15.11
N SER A 195 12.70 -3.71 -15.13
CA SER A 195 12.54 -2.78 -16.25
C SER A 195 13.82 -1.94 -16.39
N ASP A 196 14.47 -1.98 -17.58
CA ASP A 196 15.63 -1.12 -17.87
C ASP A 196 15.19 0.34 -18.07
N PHE A 197 16.06 1.26 -17.69
CA PHE A 197 15.88 2.70 -17.94
C PHE A 197 17.21 3.41 -18.06
N ARG A 198 17.20 4.57 -18.71
CA ARG A 198 18.33 5.48 -18.77
C ARG A 198 18.27 6.49 -17.65
N TYR A 199 19.43 6.73 -17.03
CA TYR A 199 19.57 7.77 -16.01
C TYR A 199 20.67 8.75 -16.39
N ARG A 200 20.70 9.93 -15.75
CA ARG A 200 21.74 10.94 -15.93
C ARG A 200 22.43 11.21 -14.61
N LEU A 201 23.75 11.27 -14.67
CA LEU A 201 24.61 11.68 -13.56
C LEU A 201 24.72 13.21 -13.49
N ALA A 202 25.20 13.70 -12.36
CA ALA A 202 25.47 15.12 -12.16
C ALA A 202 26.51 15.71 -13.13
N SER A 203 27.43 14.90 -13.61
CA SER A 203 28.40 15.27 -14.67
C SER A 203 27.76 15.47 -16.04
N GLY A 204 26.49 15.10 -16.22
CA GLY A 204 25.81 15.04 -17.50
C GLY A 204 25.97 13.72 -18.25
N ALA A 205 26.83 12.81 -17.79
CA ALA A 205 26.97 11.49 -18.37
C ALA A 205 25.68 10.67 -18.18
N GLU A 206 25.36 9.84 -19.15
CA GLU A 206 24.20 8.94 -19.09
C GLU A 206 24.64 7.49 -18.89
N GLY A 207 23.83 6.72 -18.18
CA GLY A 207 23.95 5.29 -18.01
C GLY A 207 22.61 4.58 -18.16
N THR A 208 22.62 3.25 -18.09
CA THR A 208 21.43 2.42 -18.01
C THR A 208 21.52 1.50 -16.82
N LEU A 209 20.39 1.05 -16.29
CA LEU A 209 20.36 0.09 -15.20
C LEU A 209 21.12 -1.19 -15.59
N TYR A 210 20.91 -1.69 -16.81
CA TYR A 210 21.59 -2.88 -17.33
C TYR A 210 23.07 -2.66 -17.67
N GLY A 211 23.51 -1.42 -17.72
CA GLY A 211 24.94 -1.06 -17.87
C GLY A 211 25.77 -1.26 -16.61
N ILE A 212 25.14 -1.35 -15.43
CA ILE A 212 25.81 -1.53 -14.14
C ILE A 212 26.38 -2.94 -14.04
N ARG A 213 27.69 -3.04 -13.76
CA ARG A 213 28.43 -4.31 -13.62
C ARG A 213 28.73 -4.55 -12.14
N ALA A 214 27.84 -5.25 -11.45
CA ALA A 214 28.01 -5.70 -10.07
C ALA A 214 27.23 -7.00 -9.88
N GLU A 215 27.57 -7.78 -8.86
CA GLU A 215 26.83 -8.99 -8.50
C GLU A 215 25.43 -8.64 -8.00
N TYR A 216 25.35 -7.58 -7.18
CA TYR A 216 24.09 -7.03 -6.72
C TYR A 216 23.97 -5.56 -7.12
N THR A 217 22.77 -5.14 -7.51
CA THR A 217 22.43 -3.73 -7.70
C THR A 217 21.29 -3.38 -6.75
N LEU A 218 21.54 -2.46 -5.82
CA LEU A 218 20.50 -1.88 -4.98
C LEU A 218 19.99 -0.61 -5.66
N LEU A 219 18.82 -0.71 -6.25
CA LEU A 219 18.11 0.42 -6.83
C LEU A 219 17.33 1.12 -5.73
N TYR A 220 17.64 2.38 -5.49
CA TYR A 220 17.06 3.20 -4.44
C TYR A 220 16.36 4.42 -5.04
N PHE A 221 15.04 4.41 -5.08
CA PHE A 221 14.24 5.55 -5.47
C PHE A 221 14.03 6.49 -4.28
N ALA A 222 14.50 7.72 -4.40
CA ALA A 222 14.49 8.68 -3.31
C ALA A 222 14.19 10.11 -3.80
N ASN A 223 13.52 10.86 -2.92
CA ASN A 223 13.31 12.30 -3.11
C ASN A 223 14.11 13.08 -2.04
N PRO A 224 14.82 14.15 -2.42
CA PRO A 224 15.60 15.00 -1.49
C PRO A 224 14.81 15.50 -0.29
N ASP A 225 13.59 15.95 -0.51
CA ASP A 225 12.75 16.58 0.52
C ASP A 225 11.98 15.56 1.40
N CYS A 226 12.15 14.27 1.14
CA CYS A 226 11.47 13.20 1.86
C CYS A 226 12.21 12.85 3.17
N PRO A 227 11.62 13.08 4.36
CA PRO A 227 12.22 12.70 5.64
C PRO A 227 12.49 11.20 5.77
N MET A 228 11.60 10.37 5.23
CA MET A 228 11.76 8.91 5.25
C MET A 228 12.92 8.46 4.37
N CYS A 229 13.16 9.14 3.24
CA CYS A 229 14.32 8.86 2.40
C CYS A 229 15.63 9.15 3.14
N ARG A 230 15.71 10.29 3.84
CA ARG A 230 16.89 10.60 4.67
C ARG A 230 17.14 9.55 5.76
N ARG A 231 16.06 9.11 6.43
CA ARG A 231 16.16 8.04 7.43
C ARG A 231 16.69 6.75 6.81
N LEU A 232 16.08 6.29 5.71
CA LEU A 232 16.49 5.05 5.04
C LEU A 232 17.92 5.14 4.50
N SER A 233 18.36 6.31 3.97
CA SER A 233 19.76 6.53 3.60
C SER A 233 20.70 6.35 4.79
N GLY A 234 20.32 6.88 5.97
CA GLY A 234 21.10 6.68 7.21
C GLY A 234 21.16 5.21 7.62
N GLU A 235 20.08 4.46 7.49
CA GLU A 235 20.03 3.02 7.79
C GLU A 235 20.89 2.22 6.80
N LEU A 236 20.85 2.55 5.50
CA LEU A 236 21.72 1.92 4.48
C LEU A 236 23.20 2.16 4.77
N LEU A 237 23.58 3.39 5.14
CA LEU A 237 24.95 3.77 5.49
C LEU A 237 25.43 3.16 6.81
N ALA A 238 24.51 2.86 7.72
CA ALA A 238 24.82 2.22 9.00
C ALA A 238 24.98 0.69 8.88
N SER A 239 24.62 0.08 7.74
CA SER A 239 24.75 -1.37 7.52
C SER A 239 26.20 -1.79 7.25
N PRO A 240 26.85 -2.56 8.12
CA PRO A 240 28.21 -3.05 7.88
C PRO A 240 28.28 -3.95 6.64
N LEU A 241 27.29 -4.83 6.46
CA LEU A 241 27.26 -5.76 5.32
C LEU A 241 27.18 -5.00 3.98
N LEU A 242 26.26 -4.04 3.85
CA LEU A 242 26.10 -3.30 2.59
C LEU A 242 27.31 -2.43 2.29
N ASN A 243 27.95 -1.84 3.31
CA ASN A 243 29.18 -1.07 3.14
C ASN A 243 30.34 -1.95 2.66
N GLU A 244 30.57 -3.10 3.31
CA GLU A 244 31.60 -4.05 2.90
C GLU A 244 31.42 -4.51 1.46
N LEU A 245 30.18 -4.87 1.06
CA LEU A 245 29.89 -5.30 -0.30
C LEU A 245 30.08 -4.16 -1.33
N THR A 246 29.75 -2.93 -0.93
CA THR A 246 29.94 -1.74 -1.78
C THR A 246 31.44 -1.44 -1.98
N GLU A 247 32.23 -1.49 -0.91
CA GLU A 247 33.68 -1.28 -0.96
C GLU A 247 34.39 -2.33 -1.83
N ARG A 248 33.93 -3.58 -1.81
CA ARG A 248 34.41 -4.67 -2.67
C ARG A 248 33.95 -4.57 -4.13
N GLY A 249 33.00 -3.67 -4.45
CA GLY A 249 32.35 -3.58 -5.77
C GLY A 249 31.39 -4.73 -6.08
N THR A 250 31.06 -5.57 -5.08
CA THR A 250 30.08 -6.66 -5.19
C THR A 250 28.66 -6.09 -5.23
N LEU A 251 28.41 -5.03 -4.46
CA LEU A 251 27.15 -4.27 -4.46
C LEU A 251 27.35 -2.90 -5.11
N CYS A 252 26.48 -2.53 -6.03
CA CYS A 252 26.36 -1.18 -6.56
C CYS A 252 25.04 -0.56 -6.09
N VAL A 253 25.11 0.57 -5.39
CA VAL A 253 23.92 1.34 -5.03
C VAL A 253 23.65 2.39 -6.10
N LEU A 254 22.51 2.31 -6.77
CA LEU A 254 22.01 3.30 -7.72
C LEU A 254 20.87 4.07 -7.07
N ALA A 255 21.18 5.27 -6.57
CA ALA A 255 20.18 6.19 -6.03
C ALA A 255 19.59 7.03 -7.18
N VAL A 256 18.29 6.93 -7.40
CA VAL A 256 17.60 7.60 -8.50
C VAL A 256 16.56 8.58 -7.97
N TYR A 257 16.67 9.81 -8.41
CA TYR A 257 15.62 10.81 -8.29
C TYR A 257 14.69 10.70 -9.50
N PRO A 258 13.43 10.25 -9.31
CA PRO A 258 12.55 9.93 -10.43
C PRO A 258 11.72 11.11 -10.94
N ASP A 259 11.71 12.26 -10.23
CA ASP A 259 10.90 13.44 -10.59
C ASP A 259 11.55 14.30 -11.67
N ALA A 260 10.72 15.04 -12.39
CA ALA A 260 11.18 15.96 -13.45
C ALA A 260 11.78 17.27 -12.93
N ASP A 261 11.50 17.66 -11.67
CA ASP A 261 12.09 18.86 -11.05
C ASP A 261 13.51 18.59 -10.57
N LEU A 262 14.47 18.78 -11.46
CA LEU A 262 15.89 18.56 -11.16
C LEU A 262 16.50 19.62 -10.22
N SER A 263 15.78 20.66 -9.84
CA SER A 263 16.30 21.71 -8.94
C SER A 263 16.51 21.15 -7.54
N ALA A 264 15.54 20.41 -7.01
CA ALA A 264 15.60 19.71 -5.73
C ALA A 264 16.74 18.67 -5.70
N TRP A 265 16.90 17.88 -6.77
CA TRP A 265 18.01 16.92 -6.88
C TRP A 265 19.37 17.59 -6.84
N ARG A 266 19.56 18.68 -7.61
CA ARG A 266 20.84 19.42 -7.63
C ARG A 266 21.19 20.06 -6.29
N ALA A 267 20.20 20.56 -5.56
CA ALA A 267 20.40 21.19 -4.26
C ALA A 267 20.94 20.24 -3.19
N ARG A 268 20.72 18.91 -3.35
CA ARG A 268 21.11 17.89 -2.36
C ARG A 268 22.43 17.17 -2.68
N ARG A 269 23.09 17.45 -3.78
CA ARG A 269 24.26 16.69 -4.25
C ARG A 269 25.35 16.46 -3.20
N ASP A 270 25.59 17.44 -2.33
CA ASP A 270 26.67 17.41 -1.33
C ASP A 270 26.43 16.40 -0.18
N GLY A 271 25.26 15.76 -0.11
CA GLY A 271 24.92 14.78 0.93
C GLY A 271 24.92 13.33 0.47
N MET A 272 25.20 13.03 -0.80
CA MET A 272 25.20 11.64 -1.29
C MET A 272 26.56 10.98 -1.09
N PRO A 273 26.61 9.71 -0.64
CA PRO A 273 27.87 8.96 -0.50
C PRO A 273 28.60 8.85 -1.84
N ALA A 274 29.91 9.11 -1.83
CA ALA A 274 30.71 9.05 -3.04
C ALA A 274 30.78 7.64 -3.69
N ALA A 275 30.52 6.61 -2.91
CA ALA A 275 30.46 5.22 -3.39
C ALA A 275 29.14 4.88 -4.11
N TRP A 276 28.12 5.73 -4.01
CA TRP A 276 26.83 5.51 -4.66
C TRP A 276 26.79 6.22 -6.02
N ILE A 277 26.05 5.63 -6.95
CA ILE A 277 25.71 6.29 -8.20
C ILE A 277 24.50 7.20 -7.91
N ASP A 278 24.73 8.52 -7.84
CA ASP A 278 23.66 9.53 -7.70
C ASP A 278 23.17 9.95 -9.09
N ALA A 279 21.92 9.62 -9.39
CA ALA A 279 21.34 9.78 -10.70
C ALA A 279 19.94 10.41 -10.65
N CYS A 280 19.50 10.95 -11.79
CA CYS A 280 18.14 11.43 -11.98
C CYS A 280 17.53 10.88 -13.27
N ASP A 281 16.20 10.94 -13.36
CA ASP A 281 15.43 10.68 -14.58
C ASP A 281 14.96 12.00 -15.24
N PRO A 282 15.80 12.66 -16.05
CA PRO A 282 15.46 13.97 -16.59
C PRO A 282 14.35 13.95 -17.63
N ARG A 283 13.94 12.76 -18.09
CA ARG A 283 12.89 12.58 -19.09
C ARG A 283 11.56 12.13 -18.47
N GLY A 284 11.55 11.84 -17.16
CA GLY A 284 10.36 11.34 -16.46
C GLY A 284 9.88 9.98 -16.98
N VAL A 285 10.79 9.17 -17.54
CA VAL A 285 10.43 7.88 -18.17
C VAL A 285 10.01 6.84 -17.12
N ILE A 286 10.60 6.90 -15.93
CA ILE A 286 10.32 5.96 -14.86
C ILE A 286 8.88 6.12 -14.38
N LEU A 287 8.47 7.34 -14.05
CA LEU A 287 7.11 7.65 -13.62
C LEU A 287 6.12 7.66 -14.78
N GLY A 288 6.44 8.40 -15.85
CA GLY A 288 5.53 8.55 -17.01
C GLY A 288 5.31 7.25 -17.79
N GLY A 289 6.31 6.35 -17.83
CA GLY A 289 6.22 5.02 -18.41
C GLY A 289 5.75 3.94 -17.44
N GLU A 290 5.49 4.31 -16.19
CA GLU A 290 5.12 3.39 -15.11
C GLU A 290 6.09 2.19 -15.04
N LEU A 291 7.39 2.43 -15.21
CA LEU A 291 8.39 1.35 -15.24
C LEU A 291 8.52 0.66 -13.89
N TYR A 292 8.32 1.41 -12.81
CA TYR A 292 8.28 0.93 -11.42
C TYR A 292 7.03 1.48 -10.72
N ASP A 293 6.47 0.71 -9.80
CA ASP A 293 5.37 1.18 -8.96
C ASP A 293 5.96 2.04 -7.81
N LEU A 294 6.02 3.36 -8.03
CA LEU A 294 6.53 4.32 -7.07
C LEU A 294 5.41 5.10 -6.36
N ARG A 295 4.36 4.39 -5.95
CA ARG A 295 3.25 4.99 -5.16
C ARG A 295 3.69 5.56 -3.83
N ALA A 296 4.85 5.11 -3.32
CA ALA A 296 5.53 5.67 -2.16
C ALA A 296 7.04 5.68 -2.38
N ILE A 297 7.69 6.72 -1.84
CA ILE A 297 9.13 6.89 -1.78
C ILE A 297 9.50 7.09 -0.31
N PRO A 298 10.55 6.44 0.22
CA PRO A 298 11.58 5.65 -0.49
C PRO A 298 11.11 4.26 -0.92
N SER A 299 11.72 3.75 -2.00
CA SER A 299 11.50 2.38 -2.48
C SER A 299 12.84 1.74 -2.87
N LEU A 300 13.09 0.52 -2.38
CA LEU A 300 14.28 -0.27 -2.67
C LEU A 300 13.92 -1.47 -3.56
N TYR A 301 14.76 -1.73 -4.56
CA TYR A 301 14.77 -2.97 -5.32
C TYR A 301 16.17 -3.57 -5.25
N LEU A 302 16.29 -4.81 -4.82
CA LEU A 302 17.54 -5.56 -4.91
C LEU A 302 17.51 -6.41 -6.18
N LEU A 303 18.54 -6.30 -6.99
CA LEU A 303 18.67 -7.03 -8.26
C LEU A 303 19.96 -7.84 -8.23
N ASP A 304 19.95 -9.03 -8.87
CA ASP A 304 21.16 -9.82 -9.11
C ASP A 304 21.98 -9.30 -10.30
N ARG A 305 23.00 -10.06 -10.67
CA ARG A 305 23.92 -9.73 -11.78
C ARG A 305 23.17 -9.59 -13.11
N GLU A 306 22.20 -10.45 -13.36
CA GLU A 306 21.37 -10.49 -14.56
C GLU A 306 20.22 -9.47 -14.52
N LYS A 307 20.15 -8.67 -13.45
CA LYS A 307 19.08 -7.71 -13.15
C LYS A 307 17.73 -8.36 -12.91
N CYS A 308 17.69 -9.64 -12.49
CA CYS A 308 16.49 -10.23 -11.94
C CYS A 308 16.22 -9.68 -10.53
N VAL A 309 14.96 -9.41 -10.24
CA VAL A 309 14.51 -8.83 -8.98
C VAL A 309 14.62 -9.88 -7.86
N LEU A 310 15.33 -9.57 -6.79
CA LEU A 310 15.44 -10.36 -5.56
C LEU A 310 14.51 -9.84 -4.47
N VAL A 311 14.42 -8.51 -4.35
CA VAL A 311 13.49 -7.81 -3.46
C VAL A 311 12.82 -6.71 -4.25
N LYS A 312 11.50 -6.61 -4.12
CA LYS A 312 10.66 -5.63 -4.80
C LYS A 312 10.06 -4.65 -3.81
N ASP A 313 10.19 -3.35 -4.08
CA ASP A 313 9.48 -2.24 -3.42
C ASP A 313 9.55 -2.31 -1.88
N SER A 314 10.75 -2.51 -1.35
CA SER A 314 11.00 -2.53 0.10
C SER A 314 11.40 -1.15 0.63
N ALA A 315 11.19 -0.92 1.93
CA ALA A 315 11.76 0.17 2.69
C ALA A 315 12.52 -0.35 3.93
N SER A 316 12.99 -1.60 3.88
CA SER A 316 13.62 -2.30 5.01
C SER A 316 15.04 -2.77 4.63
N VAL A 317 16.05 -2.17 5.26
CA VAL A 317 17.44 -2.61 5.12
C VAL A 317 17.64 -4.06 5.56
N PRO A 318 17.08 -4.52 6.71
CA PRO A 318 17.19 -5.92 7.09
C PRO A 318 16.58 -6.92 6.09
N GLU A 319 15.61 -6.51 5.27
CA GLU A 319 15.08 -7.37 4.21
C GLU A 319 16.07 -7.53 3.07
N ILE A 320 16.75 -6.45 2.69
CA ILE A 320 17.82 -6.45 1.69
C ILE A 320 18.96 -7.36 2.15
N GLU A 321 19.44 -7.18 3.39
CA GLU A 321 20.51 -7.99 3.97
C GLU A 321 20.18 -9.49 3.95
N ARG A 322 18.99 -9.85 4.45
CA ARG A 322 18.52 -11.25 4.44
C ARG A 322 18.41 -11.84 3.04
N ALA A 323 18.09 -11.04 2.03
CA ALA A 323 17.99 -11.51 0.66
C ALA A 323 19.39 -11.81 0.06
N ILE A 324 20.41 -11.05 0.45
CA ILE A 324 21.82 -11.29 0.08
C ILE A 324 22.34 -12.53 0.80
N ASP A 325 22.18 -12.62 2.13
CA ASP A 325 22.68 -13.74 2.96
C ASP A 325 22.15 -15.10 2.51
N ARG A 326 20.91 -15.16 2.01
CA ARG A 326 20.33 -16.42 1.49
C ARG A 326 20.97 -16.92 0.20
N ARG A 327 21.78 -16.10 -0.46
CA ARG A 327 22.45 -16.42 -1.74
C ARG A 327 23.97 -16.53 -1.64
N SER A 328 24.54 -16.01 -0.54
CA SER A 328 25.96 -16.18 -0.18
C SER A 328 26.18 -17.56 0.42
#